data_87b51995c63a5f0df0e584b595c7e200
#
_entry.id   87b51995c63a5f0df0e584b595c7e200
#
_cell.length_a   1.000
_cell.length_b   1.000
_cell.length_c   1.000
_cell.angle_alpha   90.00
_cell.angle_beta   90.00
_cell.angle_gamma   90.00
#
_symmetry.space_group_name_H-M   'P 1'
#
loop_
_entity.id
_entity.type
_entity.pdbx_description
1 polymer ?
#
loop_
_entity_poly.entity_id
_entity_poly.type
_entity_poly.pdbx_seq_one_letter_code
_entity_poly.pdbx_strand_id
1 'polypeptide(L)'
;GEGGDPWQGAPQYLAYFSQAQGLLRPDVAVVEVGELFDSWLLRHPEVRAEMGAKRRLSFPLRKLLEQDEPRRLLAEVVEAVIANLRGQTPLVLAMPSPKHWLYHANLLAGRSDIELDPDGIEDAAMYMADLLRSVSSSPVGGVLLEEHPDDAAMGETELERYRPLINVAHHYRWSLALRPQGGAVAASPVTPKPRPPSGWSEAPAGIP
;
A
#
# COMPACT_ATOMS: atom_id res chain seq x y z
N GLY A 1 8.54 -17.98 21.55
CA GLY A 1 7.56 -17.10 22.14
C GLY A 1 6.23 -17.26 21.45
N GLU A 2 5.23 -17.69 22.17
CA GLU A 2 3.87 -17.88 21.71
C GLU A 2 3.18 -16.53 21.50
N GLY A 3 3.56 -15.82 20.45
CA GLY A 3 2.80 -14.67 19.98
C GLY A 3 1.77 -15.15 18.97
N GLY A 4 0.47 -15.08 19.31
CA GLY A 4 -0.61 -15.30 18.37
C GLY A 4 -0.50 -14.33 17.18
N ASP A 5 -1.28 -14.58 16.12
CA ASP A 5 -1.34 -13.71 14.95
C ASP A 5 -1.71 -12.27 15.36
N PRO A 6 -0.84 -11.26 15.11
CA PRO A 6 -1.11 -9.88 15.48
C PRO A 6 -2.31 -9.26 14.74
N TRP A 7 -2.73 -9.88 13.63
CA TRP A 7 -3.81 -9.37 12.78
C TRP A 7 -5.21 -9.84 13.20
N GLN A 8 -5.36 -10.43 14.39
CA GLN A 8 -6.68 -10.83 14.87
C GLN A 8 -7.59 -9.66 15.24
N GLY A 9 -7.02 -8.50 15.52
CA GLY A 9 -7.75 -7.30 15.84
C GLY A 9 -6.81 -6.12 16.10
N ALA A 10 -7.35 -4.90 16.10
CA ALA A 10 -6.56 -3.71 16.34
C ALA A 10 -5.85 -3.70 17.71
N PRO A 11 -6.48 -4.13 18.84
CA PRO A 11 -5.78 -4.20 20.12
C PRO A 11 -4.58 -5.15 20.11
N GLN A 12 -4.68 -6.32 19.48
CA GLN A 12 -3.60 -7.29 19.36
C GLN A 12 -2.46 -6.74 18.51
N TYR A 13 -2.79 -6.09 17.37
CA TYR A 13 -1.79 -5.46 16.55
C TYR A 13 -1.08 -4.31 17.27
N LEU A 14 -1.82 -3.47 17.98
CA LEU A 14 -1.25 -2.36 18.73
C LEU A 14 -0.28 -2.83 19.83
N ALA A 15 -0.59 -3.92 20.53
CA ALA A 15 0.31 -4.51 21.52
C ALA A 15 1.62 -4.96 20.87
N TYR A 16 1.54 -5.67 19.75
CA TYR A 16 2.70 -6.08 18.95
C TYR A 16 3.50 -4.88 18.46
N PHE A 17 2.83 -3.90 17.86
CA PHE A 17 3.44 -2.69 17.32
C PHE A 17 4.16 -1.88 18.41
N SER A 18 3.53 -1.66 19.55
CA SER A 18 4.11 -0.89 20.65
C SER A 18 5.37 -1.54 21.20
N GLN A 19 5.39 -2.87 21.29
CA GLN A 19 6.58 -3.61 21.72
C GLN A 19 7.72 -3.46 20.71
N ALA A 20 7.44 -3.65 19.43
CA ALA A 20 8.43 -3.50 18.36
C ALA A 20 8.98 -2.07 18.31
N GLN A 21 8.11 -1.08 18.42
CA GLN A 21 8.47 0.35 18.42
C GLN A 21 9.37 0.72 19.62
N GLY A 22 9.07 0.18 20.79
CA GLY A 22 9.87 0.40 22.00
C GLY A 22 11.28 -0.19 21.92
N LEU A 23 11.43 -1.34 21.24
CA LEU A 23 12.70 -2.04 21.08
C LEU A 23 13.56 -1.46 19.95
N LEU A 24 12.97 -1.13 18.81
CA LEU A 24 13.69 -0.77 17.60
C LEU A 24 13.82 0.74 17.40
N ARG A 25 12.90 1.54 17.93
CA ARG A 25 12.82 3.00 17.75
C ARG A 25 13.10 3.43 16.32
N PRO A 26 12.36 2.91 15.32
CA PRO A 26 12.61 3.22 13.93
C PRO A 26 12.24 4.66 13.61
N ASP A 27 12.89 5.23 12.59
CA ASP A 27 12.59 6.58 12.09
C ASP A 27 11.22 6.66 11.40
N VAL A 28 10.71 5.52 10.95
CA VAL A 28 9.43 5.36 10.27
C VAL A 28 8.70 4.18 10.87
N ALA A 29 7.43 4.34 11.16
CA ALA A 29 6.55 3.24 11.53
C ALA A 29 5.93 2.63 10.26
N VAL A 30 5.82 1.32 10.21
CA VAL A 30 5.31 0.59 9.03
C VAL A 30 4.17 -0.32 9.43
N VAL A 31 3.07 -0.27 8.67
CA VAL A 31 1.98 -1.25 8.71
C VAL A 31 2.00 -2.05 7.42
N GLU A 32 2.14 -3.36 7.53
CA GLU A 32 2.19 -4.30 6.40
C GLU A 32 0.77 -4.67 5.96
N VAL A 33 0.24 -3.93 5.00
CA VAL A 33 -1.15 -4.10 4.52
C VAL A 33 -1.35 -5.46 3.86
N GLY A 34 -0.36 -5.93 3.09
CA GLY A 34 -0.43 -7.23 2.43
C GLY A 34 -0.56 -8.39 3.43
N GLU A 35 0.19 -8.33 4.53
CA GLU A 35 0.13 -9.34 5.59
C GLU A 35 -1.23 -9.36 6.30
N LEU A 36 -1.84 -8.20 6.50
CA LEU A 36 -3.18 -8.11 7.06
C LEU A 36 -4.19 -8.88 6.19
N PHE A 37 -4.18 -8.64 4.89
CA PHE A 37 -5.09 -9.32 3.96
C PHE A 37 -4.80 -10.81 3.84
N ASP A 38 -3.53 -11.21 3.79
CA ASP A 38 -3.14 -12.64 3.74
C ASP A 38 -3.59 -13.38 5.00
N SER A 39 -3.37 -12.80 6.16
CA SER A 39 -3.79 -13.37 7.44
C SER A 39 -5.31 -13.48 7.53
N TRP A 40 -6.03 -12.45 7.12
CA TRP A 40 -7.50 -12.47 7.10
C TRP A 40 -8.01 -13.57 6.15
N LEU A 41 -7.42 -13.69 4.98
CA LEU A 41 -7.83 -14.66 3.97
C LEU A 41 -7.63 -16.11 4.43
N LEU A 42 -6.58 -16.38 5.20
CA LEU A 42 -6.36 -17.71 5.79
C LEU A 42 -7.51 -18.16 6.70
N ARG A 43 -8.21 -17.22 7.32
CA ARG A 43 -9.38 -17.49 8.17
C ARG A 43 -10.71 -17.47 7.41
N HIS A 44 -10.67 -17.16 6.10
CA HIS A 44 -11.86 -17.05 5.24
C HIS A 44 -11.69 -17.86 3.95
N PRO A 45 -11.58 -19.19 4.04
CA PRO A 45 -11.38 -20.05 2.85
C PRO A 45 -12.53 -19.93 1.83
N GLU A 46 -13.74 -19.56 2.28
CA GLU A 46 -14.88 -19.30 1.41
C GLU A 46 -14.62 -18.11 0.46
N VAL A 47 -13.97 -17.07 0.95
CA VAL A 47 -13.61 -15.91 0.12
C VAL A 47 -12.51 -16.29 -0.87
N ARG A 48 -11.53 -17.06 -0.41
CA ARG A 48 -10.47 -17.57 -1.29
C ARG A 48 -11.04 -18.38 -2.45
N ALA A 49 -12.03 -19.24 -2.19
CA ALA A 49 -12.72 -20.01 -3.23
C ALA A 49 -13.45 -19.09 -4.22
N GLU A 50 -14.09 -18.02 -3.76
CA GLU A 50 -14.77 -17.04 -4.61
C GLU A 50 -13.82 -16.23 -5.48
N MET A 51 -12.56 -16.04 -5.08
CA MET A 51 -11.56 -15.32 -5.87
C MET A 51 -11.32 -15.96 -7.24
N GLY A 52 -11.54 -17.24 -7.38
CA GLY A 52 -11.43 -17.97 -8.64
C GLY A 52 -12.71 -18.03 -9.49
N ALA A 53 -13.80 -17.38 -9.06
CA ALA A 53 -15.13 -17.54 -9.67
C ALA A 53 -15.22 -16.99 -11.11
N LYS A 54 -14.41 -16.01 -11.48
CA LYS A 54 -14.38 -15.39 -12.81
C LYS A 54 -12.97 -15.46 -13.40
N ARG A 55 -12.89 -15.60 -14.73
CA ARG A 55 -11.61 -15.76 -15.42
C ARG A 55 -10.75 -14.52 -15.56
N ARG A 56 -11.35 -13.34 -15.42
CA ARG A 56 -10.62 -12.07 -15.58
C ARG A 56 -9.40 -12.02 -14.65
N LEU A 57 -8.26 -11.60 -15.18
CA LEU A 57 -6.98 -11.55 -14.46
C LEU A 57 -7.07 -10.71 -13.18
N SER A 58 -7.76 -9.58 -13.21
CA SER A 58 -7.89 -8.67 -12.07
C SER A 58 -8.96 -9.08 -11.06
N PHE A 59 -9.80 -10.06 -11.37
CA PHE A 59 -10.93 -10.44 -10.51
C PHE A 59 -10.50 -10.96 -9.13
N PRO A 60 -9.49 -11.84 -9.00
CA PRO A 60 -9.08 -12.33 -7.68
C PRO A 60 -8.68 -11.20 -6.72
N LEU A 61 -7.89 -10.24 -7.19
CA LEU A 61 -7.47 -9.12 -6.35
C LEU A 61 -8.64 -8.19 -6.02
N ARG A 62 -9.49 -7.88 -6.99
CA ARG A 62 -10.71 -7.10 -6.75
C ARG A 62 -11.57 -7.76 -5.66
N LYS A 63 -11.79 -9.05 -5.76
CA LYS A 63 -12.61 -9.80 -4.80
C LYS A 63 -12.04 -9.72 -3.39
N LEU A 64 -10.73 -9.83 -3.26
CA LEU A 64 -10.05 -9.72 -1.97
C LEU A 64 -10.13 -8.28 -1.40
N LEU A 65 -9.79 -7.28 -2.18
CA LEU A 65 -9.70 -5.90 -1.71
C LEU A 65 -11.07 -5.22 -1.49
N GLU A 66 -12.15 -5.76 -2.04
CA GLU A 66 -13.51 -5.24 -1.80
C GLU A 66 -14.14 -5.74 -0.50
N GLN A 67 -13.52 -6.70 0.20
CA GLN A 67 -14.07 -7.23 1.44
C GLN A 67 -14.11 -6.16 2.55
N ASP A 68 -15.27 -5.96 3.13
CA ASP A 68 -15.49 -4.90 4.13
C ASP A 68 -14.73 -5.15 5.43
N GLU A 69 -14.68 -6.39 5.89
CA GLU A 69 -14.10 -6.72 7.19
C GLU A 69 -12.60 -6.39 7.26
N PRO A 70 -11.73 -6.84 6.33
CA PRO A 70 -10.33 -6.47 6.37
C PRO A 70 -10.08 -4.99 6.09
N ARG A 71 -10.95 -4.32 5.33
CA ARG A 71 -10.88 -2.87 5.13
C ARG A 71 -11.15 -2.11 6.43
N ARG A 72 -12.13 -2.52 7.20
CA ARG A 72 -12.43 -1.93 8.52
C ARG A 72 -11.31 -2.20 9.50
N LEU A 73 -10.78 -3.42 9.51
CA LEU A 73 -9.65 -3.76 10.34
C LEU A 73 -8.43 -2.90 10.02
N LEU A 74 -8.14 -2.67 8.75
CA LEU A 74 -7.05 -1.79 8.33
C LEU A 74 -7.25 -0.36 8.85
N ALA A 75 -8.44 0.18 8.71
CA ALA A 75 -8.75 1.53 9.21
C ALA A 75 -8.58 1.63 10.73
N GLU A 76 -9.05 0.64 11.49
CA GLU A 76 -8.90 0.59 12.94
C GLU A 76 -7.43 0.47 13.37
N VAL A 77 -6.65 -0.38 12.68
CA VAL A 77 -5.21 -0.52 12.93
C VAL A 77 -4.48 0.80 12.67
N VAL A 78 -4.75 1.44 11.54
CA VAL A 78 -4.13 2.73 11.18
C VAL A 78 -4.45 3.80 12.21
N GLU A 79 -5.71 3.94 12.63
CA GLU A 79 -6.10 4.89 13.67
C GLU A 79 -5.39 4.62 15.00
N ALA A 80 -5.34 3.36 15.42
CA ALA A 80 -4.70 2.96 16.68
C ALA A 80 -3.18 3.23 16.66
N VAL A 81 -2.52 2.91 15.55
CA VAL A 81 -1.09 3.16 15.38
C VAL A 81 -0.78 4.66 15.39
N ILE A 82 -1.54 5.45 14.66
CA ILE A 82 -1.35 6.91 14.60
C ILE A 82 -1.54 7.54 15.98
N ALA A 83 -2.55 7.13 16.73
CA ALA A 83 -2.77 7.59 18.10
C ALA A 83 -1.57 7.24 19.02
N ASN A 84 -1.00 6.05 18.84
CA ASN A 84 0.17 5.60 19.60
C ASN A 84 1.45 6.39 19.25
N LEU A 85 1.63 6.79 18.00
CA LEU A 85 2.79 7.53 17.51
C LEU A 85 2.82 8.98 17.99
N ARG A 86 1.69 9.56 18.33
CA ARG A 86 1.57 10.94 18.85
C ARG A 86 2.27 12.01 18.00
N GLY A 87 2.26 11.83 16.68
CA GLY A 87 2.90 12.74 15.73
C GLY A 87 4.43 12.72 15.72
N GLN A 88 5.09 11.84 16.47
CA GLN A 88 6.55 11.81 16.59
C GLN A 88 7.23 11.04 15.46
N THR A 89 6.54 10.08 14.88
CA THR A 89 7.06 9.21 13.83
C THR A 89 6.03 9.09 12.70
N PRO A 90 6.42 9.27 11.43
CA PRO A 90 5.49 9.11 10.33
C PRO A 90 5.11 7.64 10.15
N LEU A 91 3.85 7.41 9.77
CA LEU A 91 3.34 6.08 9.41
C LEU A 91 3.42 5.87 7.90
N VAL A 92 4.03 4.76 7.51
CA VAL A 92 4.07 4.28 6.12
C VAL A 92 3.25 2.99 6.01
N LEU A 93 2.42 2.91 4.97
CA LEU A 93 1.69 1.71 4.63
C LEU A 93 2.49 0.94 3.57
N ALA A 94 2.98 -0.24 3.93
CA ALA A 94 3.67 -1.12 2.98
C ALA A 94 2.67 -2.11 2.39
N MET A 95 2.73 -2.28 1.08
CA MET A 95 1.87 -3.21 0.36
C MET A 95 2.59 -3.76 -0.87
N PRO A 96 2.21 -4.94 -1.35
CA PRO A 96 2.73 -5.41 -2.62
C PRO A 96 2.46 -4.38 -3.72
N SER A 97 3.37 -4.24 -4.68
CA SER A 97 3.10 -3.44 -5.88
C SER A 97 1.87 -3.98 -6.63
N PRO A 98 1.23 -3.20 -7.50
CA PRO A 98 0.10 -3.69 -8.29
C PRO A 98 0.42 -4.97 -9.06
N LYS A 99 1.58 -5.03 -9.71
CA LYS A 99 2.04 -6.22 -10.44
C LYS A 99 2.20 -7.43 -9.51
N HIS A 100 2.87 -7.24 -8.39
CA HIS A 100 3.10 -8.29 -7.39
C HIS A 100 1.78 -8.80 -6.79
N TRP A 101 0.89 -7.90 -6.36
CA TRP A 101 -0.37 -8.30 -5.73
C TRP A 101 -1.33 -8.96 -6.71
N LEU A 102 -1.36 -8.47 -7.94
CA LEU A 102 -2.12 -9.10 -9.01
C LEU A 102 -1.70 -10.56 -9.23
N TYR A 103 -0.39 -10.80 -9.34
CA TYR A 103 0.17 -12.14 -9.48
C TYR A 103 -0.15 -13.01 -8.27
N HIS A 104 0.11 -12.52 -7.08
CA HIS A 104 -0.14 -13.24 -5.81
C HIS A 104 -1.61 -13.61 -5.62
N ALA A 105 -2.53 -12.71 -5.92
CA ALA A 105 -3.97 -12.96 -5.83
C ALA A 105 -4.42 -14.08 -6.79
N ASN A 106 -3.85 -14.13 -7.98
CA ASN A 106 -4.13 -15.22 -8.94
C ASN A 106 -3.58 -16.56 -8.43
N LEU A 107 -2.41 -16.59 -7.82
CA LEU A 107 -1.89 -17.81 -7.16
C LEU A 107 -2.83 -18.27 -6.04
N LEU A 108 -3.29 -17.36 -5.20
CA LEU A 108 -4.22 -17.65 -4.11
C LEU A 108 -5.56 -18.21 -4.63
N ALA A 109 -5.99 -17.77 -5.81
CA ALA A 109 -7.18 -18.30 -6.49
C ALA A 109 -6.97 -19.68 -7.12
N GLY A 110 -5.78 -20.27 -6.97
CA GLY A 110 -5.45 -21.60 -7.53
C GLY A 110 -5.09 -21.60 -9.01
N ARG A 111 -4.76 -20.44 -9.56
CA ARG A 111 -4.39 -20.31 -10.98
C ARG A 111 -2.91 -20.62 -11.20
N SER A 112 -2.60 -21.24 -12.33
CA SER A 112 -1.25 -21.47 -12.82
C SER A 112 -1.07 -20.77 -14.18
N ASP A 113 0.18 -20.69 -14.66
CA ASP A 113 0.52 -20.09 -15.95
C ASP A 113 -0.04 -18.66 -16.10
N ILE A 114 0.20 -17.85 -15.06
CA ILE A 114 -0.33 -16.50 -14.98
C ILE A 114 0.51 -15.58 -15.86
N GLU A 115 -0.13 -14.98 -16.86
CA GLU A 115 0.46 -13.93 -17.69
C GLU A 115 -0.14 -12.58 -17.30
N LEU A 116 0.69 -11.68 -16.80
CA LEU A 116 0.26 -10.33 -16.46
C LEU A 116 0.21 -9.46 -17.71
N ASP A 117 -0.88 -8.73 -17.87
CA ASP A 117 -1.03 -7.73 -18.93
C ASP A 117 -1.10 -6.32 -18.35
N PRO A 118 -0.81 -5.28 -19.16
CA PRO A 118 -0.83 -3.90 -18.69
C PRO A 118 -2.17 -3.45 -18.14
N ASP A 119 -3.28 -3.88 -18.74
CA ASP A 119 -4.64 -3.51 -18.30
C ASP A 119 -4.97 -4.12 -16.94
N GLY A 120 -4.58 -5.37 -16.72
CA GLY A 120 -4.72 -6.03 -15.42
C GLY A 120 -3.92 -5.35 -14.33
N ILE A 121 -2.70 -4.90 -14.63
CA ILE A 121 -1.85 -4.15 -13.68
C ILE A 121 -2.49 -2.80 -13.33
N GLU A 122 -3.05 -2.10 -14.30
CA GLU A 122 -3.76 -0.83 -14.07
C GLU A 122 -5.03 -1.04 -13.23
N ASP A 123 -5.81 -2.08 -13.51
CA ASP A 123 -6.96 -2.47 -12.68
C ASP A 123 -6.52 -2.73 -11.23
N ALA A 124 -5.43 -3.46 -11.02
CA ALA A 124 -4.88 -3.70 -9.70
C ALA A 124 -4.55 -2.38 -8.98
N ALA A 125 -3.90 -1.46 -9.67
CA ALA A 125 -3.59 -0.13 -9.13
C ALA A 125 -4.86 0.66 -8.76
N MET A 126 -5.94 0.54 -9.54
CA MET A 126 -7.23 1.16 -9.24
C MET A 126 -7.86 0.58 -7.96
N TYR A 127 -7.85 -0.73 -7.79
CA TYR A 127 -8.40 -1.37 -6.59
C TYR A 127 -7.58 -1.03 -5.34
N MET A 128 -6.27 -0.96 -5.46
CA MET A 128 -5.38 -0.55 -4.38
C MET A 128 -5.57 0.92 -4.02
N ALA A 129 -5.76 1.80 -4.99
CA ALA A 129 -6.07 3.20 -4.77
C ALA A 129 -7.40 3.37 -4.02
N ASP A 130 -8.42 2.59 -4.38
CA ASP A 130 -9.70 2.57 -3.68
C ASP A 130 -9.55 2.11 -2.22
N LEU A 131 -8.78 1.07 -1.99
CA LEU A 131 -8.44 0.63 -0.63
C LEU A 131 -7.78 1.75 0.18
N LEU A 132 -6.82 2.45 -0.38
CA LEU A 132 -6.09 3.53 0.29
C LEU A 132 -7.00 4.72 0.65
N ARG A 133 -8.04 4.99 -0.14
CA ARG A 133 -9.04 6.01 0.21
C ARG A 133 -9.76 5.69 1.51
N SER A 134 -9.91 4.41 1.86
CA SER A 134 -10.56 4.01 3.12
C SER A 134 -9.81 4.44 4.38
N VAL A 135 -8.53 4.76 4.27
CA VAL A 135 -7.69 5.25 5.38
C VAL A 135 -7.28 6.72 5.23
N SER A 136 -7.85 7.42 4.26
CA SER A 136 -7.45 8.80 3.92
C SER A 136 -7.80 9.84 4.98
N SER A 137 -8.67 9.53 5.93
CA SER A 137 -8.98 10.41 7.07
C SER A 137 -7.89 10.42 8.13
N SER A 138 -6.97 9.46 8.10
CA SER A 138 -5.85 9.38 9.02
C SER A 138 -4.60 10.04 8.42
N PRO A 139 -3.73 10.69 9.23
CA PRO A 139 -2.53 11.36 8.73
C PRO A 139 -1.41 10.36 8.40
N VAL A 140 -1.58 9.60 7.34
CA VAL A 140 -0.58 8.70 6.80
C VAL A 140 0.54 9.51 6.14
N GLY A 141 1.80 9.14 6.39
CA GLY A 141 2.95 9.83 5.81
C GLY A 141 3.30 9.36 4.40
N GLY A 142 3.08 8.09 4.09
CA GLY A 142 3.43 7.54 2.79
C GLY A 142 2.99 6.11 2.56
N VAL A 143 3.23 5.66 1.34
CA VAL A 143 2.95 4.31 0.86
C VAL A 143 4.23 3.73 0.26
N LEU A 144 4.59 2.53 0.66
CA LEU A 144 5.70 1.77 0.10
C LEU A 144 5.14 0.60 -0.71
N LEU A 145 5.42 0.58 -2.00
CA LEU A 145 5.07 -0.51 -2.90
C LEU A 145 6.25 -1.48 -3.00
N GLU A 146 6.01 -2.76 -2.74
CA GLU A 146 7.04 -3.78 -2.73
C GLU A 146 6.90 -4.72 -3.93
N GLU A 147 7.93 -4.74 -4.78
CA GLU A 147 8.01 -5.66 -5.91
C GLU A 147 8.42 -7.07 -5.46
N HIS A 148 8.06 -8.06 -6.26
CA HIS A 148 8.54 -9.43 -6.05
C HIS A 148 10.00 -9.57 -6.50
N PRO A 149 10.84 -10.43 -5.83
CA PRO A 149 12.24 -10.61 -6.19
C PRO A 149 12.47 -11.02 -7.65
N ASP A 150 11.55 -11.82 -8.19
CA ASP A 150 11.64 -12.37 -9.55
C ASP A 150 11.02 -11.45 -10.62
N ASP A 151 10.48 -10.30 -10.22
CA ASP A 151 9.97 -9.33 -11.18
C ASP A 151 11.13 -8.65 -11.90
N ALA A 152 11.05 -8.62 -13.22
CA ALA A 152 11.97 -7.84 -14.03
C ALA A 152 11.86 -6.35 -13.64
N ALA A 153 12.97 -5.62 -13.70
CA ALA A 153 12.98 -4.19 -13.46
C ALA A 153 11.89 -3.50 -14.29
N MET A 154 11.05 -2.69 -13.65
CA MET A 154 9.97 -2.00 -14.34
C MET A 154 10.51 -0.87 -15.21
N GLY A 155 10.15 -0.87 -16.50
CA GLY A 155 10.39 0.24 -17.41
C GLY A 155 9.39 1.38 -17.19
N GLU A 156 9.67 2.55 -17.76
CA GLU A 156 8.80 3.74 -17.66
C GLU A 156 7.35 3.46 -18.07
N THR A 157 7.13 2.67 -19.12
CA THR A 157 5.81 2.31 -19.63
C THR A 157 4.98 1.53 -18.60
N GLU A 158 5.62 0.69 -17.79
CA GLU A 158 4.94 -0.08 -16.74
C GLU A 158 4.55 0.81 -15.56
N LEU A 159 5.37 1.78 -15.18
CA LEU A 159 5.07 2.74 -14.11
C LEU A 159 3.85 3.60 -14.41
N GLU A 160 3.56 3.88 -15.68
CA GLU A 160 2.33 4.59 -16.05
C GLU A 160 1.07 3.85 -15.63
N ARG A 161 1.11 2.52 -15.56
CA ARG A 161 -0.01 1.70 -15.08
C ARG A 161 -0.26 1.85 -13.58
N TYR A 162 0.68 2.41 -12.84
CA TYR A 162 0.51 2.76 -11.42
C TYR A 162 -0.12 4.15 -11.21
N ARG A 163 -0.54 4.82 -12.28
CA ARG A 163 -1.13 6.16 -12.24
C ARG A 163 -2.24 6.33 -11.19
N PRO A 164 -3.19 5.40 -11.01
CA PRO A 164 -4.20 5.53 -9.96
C PRO A 164 -3.61 5.70 -8.56
N LEU A 165 -2.54 4.97 -8.24
CA LEU A 165 -1.83 5.08 -6.95
C LEU A 165 -1.05 6.39 -6.84
N ILE A 166 -0.37 6.79 -7.92
CA ILE A 166 0.35 8.06 -7.98
C ILE A 166 -0.62 9.22 -7.72
N ASN A 167 -1.79 9.18 -8.35
CA ASN A 167 -2.82 10.21 -8.19
C ASN A 167 -3.38 10.28 -6.77
N VAL A 168 -3.65 9.14 -6.13
CA VAL A 168 -4.13 9.08 -4.75
C VAL A 168 -3.08 9.62 -3.78
N ALA A 169 -1.83 9.17 -3.92
CA ALA A 169 -0.74 9.65 -3.09
C ALA A 169 -0.54 11.16 -3.25
N HIS A 170 -0.59 11.67 -4.46
CA HIS A 170 -0.50 13.11 -4.74
C HIS A 170 -1.66 13.89 -4.12
N HIS A 171 -2.88 13.38 -4.27
CA HIS A 171 -4.09 14.03 -3.73
C HIS A 171 -4.04 14.19 -2.20
N TYR A 172 -3.62 13.15 -1.50
CA TYR A 172 -3.51 13.17 -0.03
C TYR A 172 -2.16 13.63 0.49
N ARG A 173 -1.24 14.01 -0.40
CA ARG A 173 0.13 14.45 -0.06
C ARG A 173 0.93 13.38 0.69
N TRP A 174 0.70 12.13 0.31
CA TRP A 174 1.50 11.01 0.79
C TRP A 174 2.76 10.85 -0.06
N SER A 175 3.87 10.50 0.57
CA SER A 175 5.04 10.02 -0.16
C SER A 175 4.74 8.66 -0.75
N LEU A 176 5.22 8.41 -1.98
CA LEU A 176 5.10 7.11 -2.63
C LEU A 176 6.49 6.62 -3.00
N ALA A 177 6.85 5.43 -2.55
CA ALA A 177 8.11 4.78 -2.86
C ALA A 177 7.87 3.39 -3.44
N LEU A 178 8.75 2.97 -4.34
CA LEU A 178 8.80 1.63 -4.88
C LEU A 178 10.08 0.95 -4.38
N ARG A 179 9.95 -0.22 -3.78
CA ARG A 179 11.08 -1.01 -3.29
C ARG A 179 11.17 -2.32 -4.07
N PRO A 180 12.20 -2.50 -4.89
CA PRO A 180 12.51 -3.80 -5.45
C PRO A 180 13.01 -4.71 -4.33
N GLN A 181 12.48 -5.92 -4.22
CA GLN A 181 13.00 -6.89 -3.26
C GLN A 181 14.42 -7.33 -3.66
N GLY A 182 15.35 -7.27 -2.70
CA GLY A 182 16.75 -7.68 -2.90
C GLY A 182 17.67 -6.57 -3.42
N GLY A 183 17.20 -5.34 -3.57
CA GLY A 183 18.00 -4.19 -4.03
C GLY A 183 17.88 -2.97 -3.11
N ALA A 184 18.80 -2.02 -3.29
CA ALA A 184 18.72 -0.72 -2.63
C ALA A 184 17.43 0.01 -3.00
N VAL A 185 16.83 0.71 -2.03
CA VAL A 185 15.62 1.53 -2.22
C VAL A 185 15.85 2.51 -3.36
N ALA A 186 15.20 2.31 -4.49
CA ALA A 186 15.08 3.34 -5.50
C ALA A 186 14.00 4.34 -5.01
N ALA A 187 14.38 5.19 -4.08
CA ALA A 187 13.55 6.29 -3.66
C ALA A 187 13.70 7.41 -4.68
N SER A 188 12.73 7.55 -5.55
CA SER A 188 12.40 8.86 -6.06
C SER A 188 11.25 9.37 -5.21
N PRO A 189 11.51 10.22 -4.21
CA PRO A 189 10.43 10.90 -3.58
C PRO A 189 9.78 11.78 -4.64
N VAL A 190 8.56 11.49 -5.01
CA VAL A 190 7.69 12.51 -5.57
C VAL A 190 7.35 13.42 -4.39
N THR A 191 8.32 14.20 -3.96
CA THR A 191 8.06 15.32 -3.07
C THR A 191 7.24 16.32 -3.88
N PRO A 192 6.01 16.62 -3.48
CA PRO A 192 5.32 17.76 -4.07
C PRO A 192 6.21 18.97 -3.80
N LYS A 193 6.63 19.65 -4.87
CA LYS A 193 7.35 20.92 -4.75
C LYS A 193 6.50 21.82 -3.85
N PRO A 194 7.03 22.36 -2.76
CA PRO A 194 6.24 23.23 -1.89
C PRO A 194 5.69 24.35 -2.74
N ARG A 195 4.38 24.56 -2.69
CA ARG A 195 3.75 25.69 -3.33
C ARG A 195 4.33 26.95 -2.66
N PRO A 196 4.88 27.92 -3.42
CA PRO A 196 5.32 29.17 -2.83
C PRO A 196 4.13 29.81 -2.11
N PRO A 197 4.35 30.45 -0.96
CA PRO A 197 3.28 31.13 -0.25
C PRO A 197 2.57 32.11 -1.20
N SER A 198 1.24 32.08 -1.20
CA SER A 198 0.41 32.97 -1.99
C SER A 198 0.72 34.42 -1.58
N GLY A 199 1.42 35.15 -2.43
CA GLY A 199 1.82 36.53 -2.15
C GLY A 199 3.11 37.00 -2.82
N TRP A 200 3.87 36.12 -3.45
CA TRP A 200 5.05 36.53 -4.20
C TRP A 200 4.67 36.72 -5.67
N SER A 201 4.31 37.97 -6.00
CA SER A 201 4.28 38.46 -7.35
C SER A 201 5.72 38.51 -7.88
N GLU A 202 5.98 37.84 -8.99
CA GLU A 202 7.21 38.05 -9.73
C GLU A 202 7.33 39.57 -10.11
N ALA A 203 8.32 40.20 -9.55
CA ALA A 203 8.67 41.52 -10.01
C ALA A 203 9.20 41.43 -11.46
N PRO A 204 8.74 42.28 -12.36
CA PRO A 204 9.23 42.25 -13.74
C PRO A 204 10.72 42.59 -13.77
N ALA A 205 11.49 41.78 -14.51
CA ALA A 205 12.87 42.08 -14.79
C ALA A 205 12.98 43.42 -15.52
N GLY A 206 13.47 44.44 -14.81
CA GLY A 206 13.79 45.73 -15.41
C GLY A 206 15.04 45.64 -16.26
N ILE A 207 14.89 46.04 -17.48
CA ILE A 207 15.94 46.41 -18.47
C ILE A 207 16.24 47.89 -18.25
N PRO A 208 17.41 48.36 -18.56
CA PRO A 208 18.60 48.05 -19.32
C PRO A 208 19.89 48.22 -18.64
#